data_9c05481dedc6e84844a58a9dc2ff683a
#
_entry.id   9c05481dedc6e84844a58a9dc2ff683a
#
_cell.length_a   1.000
_cell.length_b   1.000
_cell.length_c   1.000
_cell.angle_alpha   90.00
_cell.angle_beta   90.00
_cell.angle_gamma   90.00
#
_symmetry.space_group_name_H-M   'P 1'
#
loop_
_entity.id
_entity.type
_entity.pdbx_description
1 polymer ?
#
loop_
_entity_poly.entity_id
_entity_poly.type
_entity_poly.pdbx_seq_one_letter_code
_entity_poly.pdbx_strand_id
1 'polypeptide(L)'
;MRRSILLSVLAALQLAAALLFASATAFAADAAIPRAAMRYRTDLVRIARETWGLDAPVAAFAAQFHQESGWNPAAVSRVGAQGMAQFMPATARWWCALNGLANNECQPTNPVWAMRTLVGYDRWLYERVRGASQFDRLWAALRAYNGGLGHWQQEAATVRPALDRATVDNACGAARRHRSFCPENLGYPHRILNVLQPRYLAWGRGVTT
;
A
#
# COMPACT_ATOMS: atom_id res chain seq x y z
N MET A 1 -9.98 -22.92 52.64
CA MET A 1 -10.46 -23.06 51.24
C MET A 1 -11.01 -21.77 50.62
N ARG A 2 -11.87 -20.95 51.28
CA ARG A 2 -12.45 -19.72 50.66
C ARG A 2 -11.44 -18.60 50.31
N ARG A 3 -10.35 -18.41 51.10
CA ARG A 3 -9.32 -17.38 50.85
C ARG A 3 -8.44 -17.68 49.61
N SER A 4 -8.16 -18.95 49.33
CA SER A 4 -7.32 -19.35 48.19
C SER A 4 -8.08 -19.16 46.83
N ILE A 5 -9.40 -19.36 46.80
CA ILE A 5 -10.23 -19.18 45.60
C ILE A 5 -10.34 -17.70 45.25
N LEU A 6 -10.49 -16.80 46.24
CA LEU A 6 -10.57 -15.37 46.00
C LEU A 6 -9.26 -14.79 45.42
N LEU A 7 -8.11 -15.25 45.87
CA LEU A 7 -6.80 -14.82 45.36
C LEU A 7 -6.58 -15.31 43.91
N SER A 8 -7.05 -16.51 43.57
CA SER A 8 -6.92 -17.05 42.23
C SER A 8 -7.84 -16.31 41.21
N VAL A 9 -9.05 -15.89 41.62
CA VAL A 9 -9.98 -15.13 40.78
C VAL A 9 -9.47 -13.74 40.57
N LEU A 10 -8.91 -13.07 41.57
CA LEU A 10 -8.30 -11.73 41.42
C LEU A 10 -7.08 -11.75 40.50
N ALA A 11 -6.23 -12.75 40.59
CA ALA A 11 -5.08 -12.89 39.69
C ALA A 11 -5.49 -13.15 38.24
N ALA A 12 -6.52 -13.97 38.02
CA ALA A 12 -7.06 -14.22 36.68
C ALA A 12 -7.71 -12.96 36.05
N LEU A 13 -8.42 -12.16 36.83
CA LEU A 13 -9.01 -10.89 36.38
C LEU A 13 -7.95 -9.86 36.05
N GLN A 14 -6.86 -9.79 36.81
CA GLN A 14 -5.73 -8.88 36.51
C GLN A 14 -4.98 -9.29 35.26
N LEU A 15 -4.79 -10.61 35.03
CA LEU A 15 -4.16 -11.10 33.81
C LEU A 15 -5.02 -10.84 32.56
N ALA A 16 -6.32 -11.03 32.65
CA ALA A 16 -7.26 -10.73 31.56
C ALA A 16 -7.30 -9.23 31.23
N ALA A 17 -7.30 -8.37 32.25
CA ALA A 17 -7.24 -6.92 32.05
C ALA A 17 -5.90 -6.49 31.40
N ALA A 18 -4.77 -7.04 31.82
CA ALA A 18 -3.46 -6.76 31.22
C ALA A 18 -3.37 -7.20 29.75
N LEU A 19 -3.96 -8.35 29.40
CA LEU A 19 -4.02 -8.83 28.03
C LEU A 19 -4.92 -7.96 27.13
N LEU A 20 -6.04 -7.45 27.68
CA LEU A 20 -6.93 -6.53 26.96
C LEU A 20 -6.27 -5.17 26.75
N PHE A 21 -5.54 -4.64 27.74
CA PHE A 21 -4.79 -3.40 27.59
C PHE A 21 -3.61 -3.54 26.63
N ALA A 22 -2.88 -4.66 26.64
CA ALA A 22 -1.79 -4.93 25.71
C ALA A 22 -2.31 -5.04 24.26
N SER A 23 -3.48 -5.65 24.05
CA SER A 23 -4.13 -5.74 22.73
C SER A 23 -4.59 -4.36 22.25
N ALA A 24 -5.19 -3.55 23.13
CA ALA A 24 -5.65 -2.19 22.78
C ALA A 24 -4.48 -1.26 22.45
N THR A 25 -3.35 -1.36 23.14
CA THR A 25 -2.15 -0.56 22.85
C THR A 25 -1.45 -1.00 21.55
N ALA A 26 -1.46 -2.29 21.22
CA ALA A 26 -0.95 -2.79 19.96
C ALA A 26 -1.80 -2.31 18.77
N PHE A 27 -3.14 -2.34 18.89
CA PHE A 27 -4.05 -1.77 17.90
C PHE A 27 -3.91 -0.25 17.78
N ALA A 28 -3.71 0.49 18.87
CA ALA A 28 -3.52 1.94 18.86
C ALA A 28 -2.16 2.35 18.24
N ALA A 29 -1.09 1.59 18.50
CA ALA A 29 0.22 1.84 17.91
C ALA A 29 0.21 1.60 16.39
N ASP A 30 -0.51 0.57 15.92
CA ASP A 30 -0.70 0.31 14.49
C ASP A 30 -1.70 1.30 13.85
N ALA A 31 -2.48 2.04 14.64
CA ALA A 31 -3.47 3.02 14.17
C ALA A 31 -2.88 4.42 13.89
N ALA A 32 -1.71 4.77 14.39
CA ALA A 32 -1.18 6.12 14.27
C ALA A 32 -0.47 6.36 12.93
N ILE A 33 -0.64 7.57 12.37
CA ILE A 33 0.18 8.06 11.26
C ILE A 33 1.61 8.23 11.79
N PRO A 34 2.64 7.62 11.14
CA PRO A 34 4.03 7.81 11.53
C PRO A 34 4.41 9.29 11.56
N ARG A 35 5.11 9.74 12.62
CA ARG A 35 5.55 11.15 12.74
C ARG A 35 6.37 11.60 11.53
N ALA A 36 7.17 10.70 10.97
CA ALA A 36 7.96 10.96 9.77
C ALA A 36 7.10 11.34 8.56
N ALA A 37 5.86 10.86 8.47
CA ALA A 37 4.93 11.14 7.38
C ALA A 37 4.49 12.61 7.35
N MET A 38 4.35 13.25 8.51
CA MET A 38 3.76 14.60 8.62
C MET A 38 4.50 15.66 7.81
N ARG A 39 5.83 15.55 7.69
CA ARG A 39 6.65 16.47 6.90
C ARG A 39 6.38 16.42 5.40
N TYR A 40 5.83 15.31 4.91
CA TYR A 40 5.60 15.06 3.48
C TYR A 40 4.15 15.34 3.05
N ARG A 41 3.25 15.64 3.99
CA ARG A 41 1.82 15.80 3.71
C ARG A 41 1.55 16.84 2.62
N THR A 42 2.10 18.04 2.76
CA THR A 42 1.86 19.16 1.83
C THR A 42 2.35 18.82 0.43
N ASP A 43 3.56 18.27 0.32
CA ASP A 43 4.14 17.88 -0.96
C ASP A 43 3.35 16.75 -1.62
N LEU A 44 2.96 15.72 -0.86
CA LEU A 44 2.16 14.63 -1.41
C LEU A 44 0.80 15.13 -1.93
N VAL A 45 0.10 15.97 -1.17
CA VAL A 45 -1.20 16.54 -1.59
C VAL A 45 -1.04 17.32 -2.89
N ARG A 46 -0.02 18.17 -2.97
CA ARG A 46 0.27 18.96 -4.18
C ARG A 46 0.59 18.06 -5.38
N ILE A 47 1.54 17.14 -5.24
CA ILE A 47 1.96 16.22 -6.30
C ILE A 47 0.80 15.33 -6.77
N ALA A 48 0.01 14.80 -5.84
CA ALA A 48 -1.14 13.98 -6.17
C ALA A 48 -2.16 14.75 -7.02
N ARG A 49 -2.48 16.00 -6.62
CA ARG A 49 -3.42 16.84 -7.35
C ARG A 49 -2.88 17.33 -8.70
N GLU A 50 -1.60 17.62 -8.80
CA GLU A 50 -0.94 17.94 -10.07
C GLU A 50 -1.05 16.77 -11.06
N THR A 51 -0.95 15.52 -10.57
CA THR A 51 -0.93 14.33 -11.42
C THR A 51 -2.33 13.79 -11.71
N TRP A 52 -3.23 13.75 -10.72
CA TRP A 52 -4.55 13.08 -10.81
C TRP A 52 -5.73 14.05 -10.81
N GLY A 53 -5.50 15.36 -10.66
CA GLY A 53 -6.53 16.36 -10.50
C GLY A 53 -7.03 16.49 -9.04
N LEU A 54 -8.03 17.33 -8.85
CA LEU A 54 -8.54 17.68 -7.50
C LEU A 54 -9.12 16.47 -6.74
N ASP A 55 -9.59 15.46 -7.47
CA ASP A 55 -10.14 14.22 -6.92
C ASP A 55 -9.10 13.13 -6.67
N ALA A 56 -7.82 13.48 -6.71
CA ALA A 56 -6.73 12.55 -6.45
C ALA A 56 -6.95 11.75 -5.15
N PRO A 57 -6.75 10.42 -5.16
CA PRO A 57 -6.90 9.58 -3.98
C PRO A 57 -5.69 9.70 -3.03
N VAL A 58 -5.47 10.90 -2.49
CA VAL A 58 -4.32 11.25 -1.65
C VAL A 58 -4.15 10.29 -0.48
N ALA A 59 -5.28 9.91 0.18
CA ALA A 59 -5.24 9.00 1.31
C ALA A 59 -4.71 7.61 0.93
N ALA A 60 -5.01 7.13 -0.29
CA ALA A 60 -4.50 5.86 -0.79
C ALA A 60 -2.98 5.93 -1.05
N PHE A 61 -2.47 6.99 -1.66
CA PHE A 61 -1.02 7.18 -1.86
C PHE A 61 -0.28 7.30 -0.53
N ALA A 62 -0.84 8.03 0.44
CA ALA A 62 -0.26 8.12 1.77
C ALA A 62 -0.20 6.75 2.47
N ALA A 63 -1.26 5.95 2.35
CA ALA A 63 -1.30 4.57 2.83
C ALA A 63 -0.28 3.67 2.13
N GLN A 64 -0.02 3.89 0.85
CA GLN A 64 0.96 3.12 0.08
C GLN A 64 2.39 3.42 0.56
N PHE A 65 2.78 4.69 0.78
CA PHE A 65 4.08 5.02 1.40
C PHE A 65 4.24 4.42 2.79
N HIS A 66 3.15 4.35 3.56
CA HIS A 66 3.15 3.69 4.85
C HIS A 66 3.39 2.18 4.71
N GLN A 67 2.73 1.54 3.76
CA GLN A 67 2.90 0.11 3.46
C GLN A 67 4.32 -0.21 2.99
N GLU A 68 4.89 0.61 2.11
CA GLU A 68 6.19 0.35 1.48
C GLU A 68 7.36 0.46 2.46
N SER A 69 7.40 1.52 3.25
CA SER A 69 8.58 1.81 4.06
C SER A 69 8.30 2.44 5.42
N GLY A 70 7.03 2.66 5.78
CA GLY A 70 6.70 3.53 6.92
C GLY A 70 7.19 4.96 6.73
N TRP A 71 7.25 5.45 5.48
CA TRP A 71 7.76 6.77 5.11
C TRP A 71 9.27 6.97 5.31
N ASN A 72 10.06 5.92 5.27
CA ASN A 72 11.51 5.99 5.42
C ASN A 72 12.20 6.17 4.05
N PRO A 73 12.81 7.36 3.75
CA PRO A 73 13.47 7.59 2.48
C PRO A 73 14.77 6.79 2.30
N ALA A 74 15.36 6.31 3.40
CA ALA A 74 16.59 5.53 3.36
C ALA A 74 16.32 4.01 3.39
N ALA A 75 15.05 3.58 3.29
CA ALA A 75 14.71 2.17 3.34
C ALA A 75 15.32 1.41 2.15
N VAL A 76 15.92 0.25 2.46
CA VAL A 76 16.39 -0.72 1.47
C VAL A 76 15.90 -2.10 1.89
N SER A 77 15.14 -2.77 1.01
CA SER A 77 14.66 -4.11 1.28
C SER A 77 15.76 -5.17 1.07
N ARG A 78 15.52 -6.39 1.55
CA ARG A 78 16.44 -7.52 1.35
C ARG A 78 16.66 -7.86 -0.13
N VAL A 79 15.70 -7.51 -1.00
CA VAL A 79 15.78 -7.74 -2.44
C VAL A 79 16.24 -6.49 -3.21
N GLY A 80 16.65 -5.43 -2.51
CA GLY A 80 17.24 -4.23 -3.09
C GLY A 80 16.24 -3.16 -3.54
N ALA A 81 14.96 -3.24 -3.16
CA ALA A 81 14.02 -2.13 -3.37
C ALA A 81 14.40 -0.92 -2.51
N GLN A 82 14.25 0.29 -3.03
CA GLN A 82 14.85 1.50 -2.46
C GLN A 82 13.83 2.62 -2.20
N GLY A 83 14.11 3.37 -1.13
CA GLY A 83 13.45 4.62 -0.78
C GLY A 83 12.05 4.44 -0.22
N MET A 84 11.34 5.56 -0.06
CA MET A 84 9.99 5.56 0.53
C MET A 84 8.99 4.71 -0.26
N ALA A 85 9.13 4.64 -1.58
CA ALA A 85 8.24 3.95 -2.50
C ALA A 85 8.71 2.53 -2.87
N GLN A 86 9.84 2.06 -2.32
CA GLN A 86 10.40 0.73 -2.53
C GLN A 86 10.50 0.32 -4.01
N PHE A 87 10.99 1.24 -4.85
CA PHE A 87 11.25 0.91 -6.25
C PHE A 87 12.45 -0.03 -6.39
N MET A 88 12.25 -1.10 -7.16
CA MET A 88 13.38 -1.90 -7.64
C MET A 88 14.26 -1.04 -8.56
N PRO A 89 15.60 -1.15 -8.48
CA PRO A 89 16.50 -0.33 -9.29
C PRO A 89 16.23 -0.39 -10.80
N ALA A 90 15.84 -1.56 -11.31
CA ALA A 90 15.48 -1.72 -12.71
C ALA A 90 14.20 -0.94 -13.08
N THR A 91 13.17 -0.99 -12.20
CA THR A 91 11.92 -0.24 -12.39
C THR A 91 12.16 1.25 -12.31
N ALA A 92 12.98 1.71 -11.36
CA ALA A 92 13.34 3.12 -11.23
C ALA A 92 14.03 3.65 -12.50
N ARG A 93 15.04 2.95 -13.00
CA ARG A 93 15.73 3.33 -14.26
C ARG A 93 14.80 3.33 -15.46
N TRP A 94 13.97 2.31 -15.58
CA TRP A 94 12.99 2.24 -16.68
C TRP A 94 12.00 3.41 -16.62
N TRP A 95 11.50 3.75 -15.42
CA TRP A 95 10.58 4.88 -15.22
C TRP A 95 11.24 6.22 -15.55
N CYS A 96 12.48 6.41 -15.13
CA CYS A 96 13.26 7.60 -15.47
C CYS A 96 13.42 7.75 -16.98
N ALA A 97 13.84 6.68 -17.67
CA ALA A 97 13.99 6.69 -19.12
C ALA A 97 12.65 6.97 -19.84
N LEU A 98 11.54 6.39 -19.37
CA LEU A 98 10.21 6.63 -19.91
C LEU A 98 9.79 8.10 -19.80
N ASN A 99 10.24 8.80 -18.75
CA ASN A 99 9.93 10.21 -18.49
C ASN A 99 11.02 11.19 -18.94
N GLY A 100 12.01 10.73 -19.71
CA GLY A 100 13.07 11.57 -20.24
C GLY A 100 14.07 12.11 -19.20
N LEU A 101 14.12 11.48 -18.02
CA LEU A 101 15.05 11.88 -16.95
C LEU A 101 16.43 11.24 -17.18
N ALA A 102 17.48 12.00 -16.94
CA ALA A 102 18.84 11.50 -16.95
C ALA A 102 19.10 10.55 -15.76
N ASN A 103 20.12 9.67 -15.88
CA ASN A 103 20.42 8.70 -14.84
C ASN A 103 20.71 9.30 -13.45
N ASN A 104 21.34 10.48 -13.41
CA ASN A 104 21.65 11.21 -12.17
C ASN A 104 20.41 11.89 -11.53
N GLU A 105 19.33 12.03 -12.28
CA GLU A 105 18.04 12.52 -11.79
C GLU A 105 17.18 11.39 -11.22
N CYS A 106 17.56 10.13 -11.46
CA CYS A 106 16.88 8.94 -10.99
C CYS A 106 17.29 8.64 -9.53
N GLN A 107 16.57 9.21 -8.57
CA GLN A 107 16.95 9.26 -7.16
C GLN A 107 15.90 8.59 -6.25
N PRO A 108 15.80 7.26 -6.17
CA PRO A 108 14.76 6.55 -5.39
C PRO A 108 14.73 6.90 -3.89
N THR A 109 15.86 7.33 -3.33
CA THR A 109 15.97 7.76 -1.92
C THR A 109 15.64 9.23 -1.69
N ASN A 110 15.47 10.03 -2.76
CA ASN A 110 14.99 11.40 -2.65
C ASN A 110 13.47 11.40 -2.43
N PRO A 111 12.96 12.00 -1.33
CA PRO A 111 11.52 11.96 -1.02
C PRO A 111 10.62 12.57 -2.10
N VAL A 112 11.04 13.69 -2.70
CA VAL A 112 10.25 14.37 -3.74
C VAL A 112 10.20 13.51 -5.00
N TRP A 113 11.33 12.95 -5.41
CA TRP A 113 11.40 12.02 -6.53
C TRP A 113 10.49 10.80 -6.26
N ALA A 114 10.60 10.19 -5.08
CA ALA A 114 9.79 9.04 -4.70
C ALA A 114 8.28 9.34 -4.75
N MET A 115 7.86 10.53 -4.26
CA MET A 115 6.45 10.95 -4.30
C MET A 115 5.96 11.16 -5.74
N ARG A 116 6.72 11.86 -6.57
CA ARG A 116 6.37 12.06 -7.99
C ARG A 116 6.30 10.75 -8.73
N THR A 117 7.27 9.88 -8.48
CA THR A 117 7.36 8.59 -9.17
C THR A 117 6.24 7.62 -8.76
N LEU A 118 5.96 7.46 -7.45
CA LEU A 118 4.88 6.59 -7.00
C LEU A 118 3.53 7.06 -7.55
N VAL A 119 3.21 8.33 -7.37
CA VAL A 119 1.93 8.91 -7.82
C VAL A 119 1.77 8.84 -9.34
N GLY A 120 2.85 9.11 -10.09
CA GLY A 120 2.87 9.02 -11.55
C GLY A 120 2.80 7.58 -12.06
N TYR A 121 3.53 6.67 -11.42
CA TYR A 121 3.55 5.26 -11.78
C TYR A 121 2.20 4.58 -11.48
N ASP A 122 1.56 4.90 -10.36
CA ASP A 122 0.20 4.45 -10.08
C ASP A 122 -0.81 4.96 -11.11
N ARG A 123 -0.69 6.22 -11.56
CA ARG A 123 -1.50 6.75 -12.66
C ARG A 123 -1.28 5.95 -13.93
N TRP A 124 -0.03 5.70 -14.28
CA TRP A 124 0.36 4.91 -15.45
C TRP A 124 -0.20 3.49 -15.39
N LEU A 125 -0.14 2.83 -14.24
CA LEU A 125 -0.74 1.50 -14.01
C LEU A 125 -2.26 1.56 -14.09
N TYR A 126 -2.88 2.54 -13.42
CA TYR A 126 -4.33 2.72 -13.39
C TYR A 126 -4.93 2.86 -14.79
N GLU A 127 -4.24 3.53 -15.70
CA GLU A 127 -4.66 3.67 -17.09
C GLU A 127 -4.58 2.37 -17.90
N ARG A 128 -3.79 1.38 -17.43
CA ARG A 128 -3.51 0.10 -18.11
C ARG A 128 -4.21 -1.11 -17.51
N VAL A 129 -4.89 -0.91 -16.40
CA VAL A 129 -5.72 -1.94 -15.76
C VAL A 129 -7.20 -1.62 -15.91
N ARG A 130 -8.07 -2.56 -15.55
CA ARG A 130 -9.52 -2.41 -15.57
C ARG A 130 -10.12 -2.70 -14.20
N GLY A 131 -11.29 -2.14 -13.91
CA GLY A 131 -12.09 -2.37 -12.72
C GLY A 131 -13.50 -1.82 -12.92
N ALA A 132 -14.48 -2.42 -12.24
CA ALA A 132 -15.88 -2.02 -12.33
C ALA A 132 -16.15 -0.67 -11.66
N SER A 133 -15.35 -0.35 -10.64
CA SER A 133 -15.40 0.93 -9.91
C SER A 133 -14.01 1.57 -9.86
N GLN A 134 -13.94 2.81 -9.36
CA GLN A 134 -12.67 3.46 -9.07
C GLN A 134 -11.85 2.65 -8.04
N PHE A 135 -12.51 2.08 -7.04
CA PHE A 135 -11.90 1.21 -6.03
C PHE A 135 -11.28 -0.03 -6.68
N ASP A 136 -12.05 -0.77 -7.49
CA ASP A 136 -11.57 -2.00 -8.12
C ASP A 136 -10.43 -1.73 -9.10
N ARG A 137 -10.50 -0.60 -9.82
CA ARG A 137 -9.43 -0.21 -10.73
C ARG A 137 -8.15 0.20 -10.01
N LEU A 138 -8.24 0.92 -8.87
CA LEU A 138 -7.06 1.22 -8.05
C LEU A 138 -6.52 -0.03 -7.37
N TRP A 139 -7.39 -0.95 -6.92
CA TRP A 139 -7.00 -2.26 -6.42
C TRP A 139 -6.16 -3.03 -7.45
N ALA A 140 -6.60 -3.09 -8.69
CA ALA A 140 -5.87 -3.72 -9.79
C ALA A 140 -4.52 -3.03 -10.07
N ALA A 141 -4.46 -1.69 -10.02
CA ALA A 141 -3.22 -0.93 -10.16
C ALA A 141 -2.22 -1.24 -9.04
N LEU A 142 -2.68 -1.32 -7.80
CA LEU A 142 -1.86 -1.70 -6.65
C LEU A 142 -1.35 -3.15 -6.75
N ARG A 143 -2.18 -4.10 -7.22
CA ARG A 143 -1.70 -5.45 -7.54
C ARG A 143 -0.60 -5.44 -8.60
N ALA A 144 -0.78 -4.60 -9.63
CA ALA A 144 0.22 -4.43 -10.69
C ALA A 144 1.49 -3.73 -10.20
N TYR A 145 1.40 -2.79 -9.25
CA TYR A 145 2.55 -2.16 -8.60
C TYR A 145 3.40 -3.18 -7.85
N ASN A 146 2.80 -3.95 -6.97
CA ASN A 146 3.48 -4.95 -6.14
C ASN A 146 4.00 -6.14 -6.96
N GLY A 147 3.21 -6.65 -7.88
CA GLY A 147 3.48 -7.91 -8.55
C GLY A 147 3.77 -7.84 -10.05
N GLY A 148 3.77 -6.64 -10.64
CA GLY A 148 4.01 -6.41 -12.05
C GLY A 148 2.74 -6.43 -12.91
N LEU A 149 2.62 -5.42 -13.78
CA LEU A 149 1.47 -5.24 -14.68
C LEU A 149 1.22 -6.45 -15.59
N GLY A 150 2.28 -7.02 -16.16
CA GLY A 150 2.17 -8.17 -17.07
C GLY A 150 1.55 -9.40 -16.40
N HIS A 151 1.83 -9.64 -15.13
CA HIS A 151 1.19 -10.73 -14.38
C HIS A 151 -0.29 -10.47 -14.17
N TRP A 152 -0.67 -9.26 -13.74
CA TRP A 152 -2.07 -8.91 -13.58
C TRP A 152 -2.85 -9.01 -14.90
N GLN A 153 -2.31 -8.50 -16.00
CA GLN A 153 -2.95 -8.55 -17.32
C GLN A 153 -3.17 -9.98 -17.80
N GLN A 154 -2.21 -10.87 -17.56
CA GLN A 154 -2.34 -12.28 -17.92
C GLN A 154 -3.39 -13.00 -17.07
N GLU A 155 -3.44 -12.74 -15.76
CA GLU A 155 -4.49 -13.25 -14.88
C GLU A 155 -5.87 -12.75 -15.31
N ALA A 156 -6.02 -11.45 -15.57
CA ALA A 156 -7.27 -10.85 -16.06
C ALA A 156 -7.71 -11.39 -17.43
N ALA A 157 -6.77 -11.81 -18.29
CA ALA A 157 -7.09 -12.40 -19.59
C ALA A 157 -7.69 -13.81 -19.50
N THR A 158 -7.49 -14.52 -18.38
CA THR A 158 -7.99 -15.90 -18.18
C THR A 158 -9.47 -15.94 -17.73
N VAL A 159 -10.05 -14.80 -17.36
CA VAL A 159 -11.39 -14.75 -16.75
C VAL A 159 -12.32 -13.75 -17.45
N ARG A 160 -13.63 -13.94 -17.22
CA ARG A 160 -14.69 -13.04 -17.69
C ARG A 160 -15.76 -12.90 -16.58
N PRO A 161 -16.24 -11.70 -16.28
CA PRO A 161 -15.74 -10.41 -16.78
C PRO A 161 -14.43 -9.99 -16.09
N ALA A 162 -13.46 -9.50 -16.86
CA ALA A 162 -12.17 -9.01 -16.34
C ALA A 162 -12.28 -7.67 -15.57
N LEU A 163 -13.49 -7.14 -15.42
CA LEU A 163 -13.78 -5.94 -14.61
C LEU A 163 -14.09 -6.30 -13.16
N ASP A 164 -14.57 -7.51 -12.89
CA ASP A 164 -14.90 -7.94 -11.55
C ASP A 164 -13.63 -8.30 -10.78
N ARG A 165 -13.41 -7.56 -9.69
CA ARG A 165 -12.23 -7.69 -8.83
C ARG A 165 -12.09 -9.10 -8.28
N ALA A 166 -13.17 -9.66 -7.70
CA ALA A 166 -13.12 -10.98 -7.07
C ALA A 166 -12.76 -12.07 -8.09
N THR A 167 -13.31 -11.97 -9.30
CA THR A 167 -13.03 -12.92 -10.39
C THR A 167 -11.55 -12.87 -10.79
N VAL A 168 -10.96 -11.68 -10.94
CA VAL A 168 -9.53 -11.54 -11.27
C VAL A 168 -8.63 -11.94 -10.10
N ASP A 169 -9.03 -11.64 -8.87
CA ASP A 169 -8.28 -12.04 -7.67
C ASP A 169 -8.24 -13.57 -7.51
N ASN A 170 -9.35 -14.26 -7.76
CA ASN A 170 -9.42 -15.73 -7.75
C ASN A 170 -8.54 -16.37 -8.85
N ALA A 171 -8.26 -15.66 -9.94
CA ALA A 171 -7.35 -16.10 -11.00
C ALA A 171 -5.87 -15.86 -10.67
N CYS A 172 -5.52 -15.35 -9.50
CA CYS A 172 -4.14 -15.19 -9.12
C CYS A 172 -3.37 -16.51 -9.23
N GLY A 173 -2.24 -16.48 -9.94
CA GLY A 173 -1.44 -17.67 -10.21
C GLY A 173 -2.00 -18.62 -11.29
N ALA A 174 -3.07 -18.22 -12.00
CA ALA A 174 -3.60 -18.99 -13.13
C ALA A 174 -2.77 -18.81 -14.43
N ALA A 175 -1.88 -17.83 -14.46
CA ALA A 175 -0.98 -17.56 -15.59
C ALA A 175 0.50 -17.80 -15.20
N ARG A 176 1.38 -16.82 -15.48
CA ARG A 176 2.83 -16.97 -15.23
C ARG A 176 3.25 -16.76 -13.77
N ARG A 177 2.43 -16.10 -12.95
CA ARG A 177 2.73 -15.90 -11.54
C ARG A 177 2.69 -17.23 -10.81
N HIS A 178 3.73 -17.53 -10.04
CA HIS A 178 3.66 -18.67 -9.13
C HIS A 178 2.69 -18.37 -7.97
N ARG A 179 1.85 -19.34 -7.62
CA ARG A 179 0.77 -19.17 -6.61
C ARG A 179 1.27 -18.75 -5.23
N SER A 180 2.52 -19.07 -4.87
CA SER A 180 3.10 -18.65 -3.58
C SER A 180 3.20 -17.13 -3.41
N PHE A 181 3.16 -16.34 -4.49
CA PHE A 181 3.16 -14.88 -4.44
C PHE A 181 1.75 -14.28 -4.28
N CYS A 182 0.69 -15.08 -4.43
CA CYS A 182 -0.67 -14.56 -4.35
C CYS A 182 -1.06 -14.00 -2.98
N PRO A 183 -0.71 -14.62 -1.84
CA PRO A 183 -1.05 -14.06 -0.54
C PRO A 183 -0.50 -12.63 -0.35
N GLU A 184 0.75 -12.38 -0.74
CA GLU A 184 1.36 -11.05 -0.70
C GLU A 184 0.69 -10.11 -1.69
N ASN A 185 0.53 -10.53 -2.94
CA ASN A 185 0.01 -9.68 -4.01
C ASN A 185 -1.47 -9.28 -3.80
N LEU A 186 -2.29 -10.15 -3.23
CA LEU A 186 -3.69 -9.85 -2.88
C LEU A 186 -3.79 -9.08 -1.57
N GLY A 187 -2.92 -9.37 -0.61
CA GLY A 187 -2.84 -8.68 0.67
C GLY A 187 -2.40 -7.22 0.55
N TYR A 188 -1.60 -6.89 -0.46
CA TYR A 188 -1.05 -5.55 -0.66
C TYR A 188 -2.14 -4.47 -0.84
N PRO A 189 -3.04 -4.53 -1.84
CA PRO A 189 -4.11 -3.55 -1.97
C PRO A 189 -5.09 -3.59 -0.79
N HIS A 190 -5.37 -4.77 -0.23
CA HIS A 190 -6.23 -4.89 0.95
C HIS A 190 -5.66 -4.08 2.12
N ARG A 191 -4.38 -4.24 2.44
CA ARG A 191 -3.75 -3.50 3.53
C ARG A 191 -3.73 -2.00 3.26
N ILE A 192 -3.45 -1.57 2.03
CA ILE A 192 -3.43 -0.15 1.66
C ILE A 192 -4.82 0.46 1.75
N LEU A 193 -5.81 -0.09 1.04
CA LEU A 193 -7.11 0.56 0.87
C LEU A 193 -8.05 0.35 2.06
N ASN A 194 -8.02 -0.83 2.70
CA ASN A 194 -8.97 -1.16 3.76
C ASN A 194 -8.42 -0.92 5.18
N VAL A 195 -7.09 -0.99 5.37
CA VAL A 195 -6.48 -0.88 6.71
C VAL A 195 -5.78 0.46 6.92
N LEU A 196 -4.95 0.89 5.97
CA LEU A 196 -4.11 2.08 6.13
C LEU A 196 -4.77 3.35 5.62
N GLN A 197 -5.45 3.31 4.47
CA GLN A 197 -6.11 4.48 3.87
C GLN A 197 -7.04 5.23 4.85
N PRO A 198 -7.88 4.57 5.67
CA PRO A 198 -8.74 5.28 6.61
C PRO A 198 -8.00 6.25 7.55
N ARG A 199 -6.74 5.98 7.87
CA ARG A 199 -5.90 6.83 8.73
C ARG A 199 -5.54 8.16 8.08
N TYR A 200 -5.48 8.19 6.74
CA TYR A 200 -5.03 9.32 5.94
C TYR A 200 -6.17 10.14 5.32
N LEU A 201 -7.44 9.85 5.63
CA LEU A 201 -8.59 10.58 5.07
C LEU A 201 -8.57 12.08 5.41
N ALA A 202 -7.95 12.48 6.52
CA ALA A 202 -7.73 13.88 6.86
C ALA A 202 -6.68 14.59 5.95
N TRP A 203 -5.97 13.85 5.09
CA TRP A 203 -5.02 14.43 4.13
C TRP A 203 -5.67 14.70 2.78
N GLY A 204 -6.71 13.98 2.43
CA GLY A 204 -7.43 14.08 1.18
C GLY A 204 -8.33 12.88 0.93
N ARG A 205 -8.93 12.85 -0.26
CA ARG A 205 -9.84 11.77 -0.64
C ARG A 205 -9.15 10.41 -0.62
N GLY A 206 -9.93 9.40 -0.27
CA GLY A 206 -9.63 7.99 -0.51
C GLY A 206 -10.54 7.42 -1.59
N VAL A 207 -10.45 6.12 -1.83
CA VAL A 207 -11.40 5.35 -2.65
C VAL A 207 -12.18 4.40 -1.75
N THR A 208 -13.45 4.22 -2.06
CA THR A 208 -14.36 3.32 -1.33
C THR A 208 -15.04 2.37 -2.32
N THR A 209 -15.44 1.22 -1.82
CA THR A 209 -16.26 0.23 -2.55
C THR A 209 -17.64 0.76 -2.88
#